data_95b1b3ca9b6f42d38fe74a50511b400f
#
_entry.id   95b1b3ca9b6f42d38fe74a50511b400f
#
_cell.length_a   1.000
_cell.length_b   1.000
_cell.length_c   1.000
_cell.angle_alpha   90.00
_cell.angle_beta   90.00
_cell.angle_gamma   90.00
#
_symmetry.space_group_name_H-M   'P 1'
#
loop_
_entity.id
_entity.type
_entity.pdbx_description
1 polymer ?
#
loop_
_entity_poly.entity_id
_entity_poly.type
_entity_poly.pdbx_seq_one_letter_code
_entity_poly.pdbx_strand_id
1 'polypeptide(L)'
;MIKVTCQHRGFVYTLDDFERTMNRNFRPKEMDGKDIVRILEFIEDVKTTGGMIRSTFEEYSDPLTAIEWEVDAAVECFEIFSSRWTIEILAALYIAGDRRFNEMRTLLRGISSRTLSDKLSACQKNGLVDRVVEEGPPIRVTYRLTEHGRTCGRLLGVLIAYMKIEKGLVKSV
;
A
#
# COMPACT_ATOMS: atom_id res chain seq x y z
N MET A 1 15.03 -17.43 24.11
CA MET A 1 14.89 -17.30 22.64
C MET A 1 13.49 -17.77 22.26
N ILE A 2 12.55 -16.85 22.12
CA ILE A 2 11.13 -17.18 21.89
C ILE A 2 10.94 -17.27 20.38
N LYS A 3 10.72 -18.49 19.87
CA LYS A 3 10.31 -18.71 18.47
C LYS A 3 8.80 -18.47 18.38
N VAL A 4 8.39 -17.32 17.85
CA VAL A 4 7.00 -17.10 17.45
C VAL A 4 6.85 -17.63 16.03
N THR A 5 6.21 -18.77 15.90
CA THR A 5 5.82 -19.35 14.60
C THR A 5 4.35 -19.01 14.35
N CYS A 6 4.08 -18.21 13.32
CA CYS A 6 2.73 -18.01 12.81
C CYS A 6 2.51 -18.92 11.62
N GLN A 7 1.60 -19.89 11.76
CA GLN A 7 1.23 -20.84 10.70
C GLN A 7 -0.06 -20.37 10.04
N HIS A 8 0.04 -19.81 8.83
CA HIS A 8 -1.12 -19.53 8.00
C HIS A 8 -0.93 -20.14 6.60
N ARG A 9 -1.79 -21.07 6.22
CA ARG A 9 -1.85 -21.73 4.90
C ARG A 9 -0.53 -22.37 4.43
N GLY A 10 0.16 -23.14 5.29
CA GLY A 10 1.28 -23.99 4.90
C GLY A 10 2.62 -23.28 4.69
N PHE A 11 2.74 -21.99 5.03
CA PHE A 11 4.00 -21.27 5.06
C PHE A 11 4.43 -20.99 6.50
N VAL A 12 5.63 -21.44 6.85
CA VAL A 12 6.27 -21.12 8.13
C VAL A 12 7.15 -19.91 7.91
N TYR A 13 6.76 -18.76 8.47
CA TYR A 13 7.63 -17.58 8.53
C TYR A 13 8.36 -17.56 9.85
N THR A 14 9.68 -17.46 9.81
CA THR A 14 10.51 -17.25 11.00
C THR A 14 10.68 -15.75 11.25
N LEU A 15 10.94 -15.36 12.50
CA LEU A 15 11.32 -13.98 12.83
C LEU A 15 12.53 -13.51 12.01
N ASP A 16 13.48 -14.42 11.72
CA ASP A 16 14.64 -14.13 10.88
C ASP A 16 14.25 -13.81 9.44
N ASP A 17 13.20 -14.43 8.88
CA ASP A 17 12.70 -14.12 7.54
C ASP A 17 12.01 -12.74 7.54
N PHE A 18 11.32 -12.41 8.61
CA PHE A 18 10.71 -11.10 8.81
C PHE A 18 11.79 -10.01 8.96
N GLU A 19 12.81 -10.23 9.78
CA GLU A 19 13.93 -9.32 9.98
C GLU A 19 14.80 -9.18 8.73
N ARG A 20 15.09 -10.26 7.99
CA ARG A 20 15.80 -10.19 6.70
C ARG A 20 15.02 -9.41 5.65
N THR A 21 13.71 -9.51 5.66
CA THR A 21 12.83 -8.76 4.74
C THR A 21 12.72 -7.29 5.15
N MET A 22 12.80 -6.99 6.44
CA MET A 22 12.75 -5.64 7.02
C MET A 22 14.12 -4.94 7.06
N ASN A 23 15.22 -5.68 6.98
CA ASN A 23 16.57 -5.11 7.01
C ASN A 23 16.98 -4.59 5.61
N ARG A 24 16.10 -3.80 5.00
CA ARG A 24 16.55 -2.78 4.05
C ARG A 24 17.32 -1.77 4.88
N ASN A 25 18.60 -1.52 4.57
CA ASN A 25 19.39 -0.42 5.12
C ASN A 25 18.68 0.91 4.76
N PHE A 26 17.61 1.20 5.50
CA PHE A 26 16.81 2.40 5.30
C PHE A 26 17.57 3.54 5.97
N ARG A 27 18.24 4.37 5.17
CA ARG A 27 18.78 5.62 5.69
C ARG A 27 17.60 6.59 5.86
N PRO A 28 17.38 7.13 7.07
CA PRO A 28 16.37 8.17 7.26
C PRO A 28 16.59 9.32 6.29
N LYS A 29 15.49 9.83 5.73
CA LYS A 29 15.54 11.02 4.89
C LYS A 29 15.52 12.25 5.79
N GLU A 30 16.47 13.14 5.59
CA GLU A 30 16.51 14.45 6.26
C GLU A 30 15.52 15.39 5.56
N MET A 31 14.74 16.12 6.35
CA MET A 31 13.75 17.10 5.90
C MET A 31 13.81 18.34 6.81
N ASP A 32 13.47 19.51 6.27
CA ASP A 32 13.27 20.73 7.07
C ASP A 32 12.16 20.48 8.10
N GLY A 33 12.39 20.90 9.34
CA GLY A 33 11.41 20.77 10.43
C GLY A 33 10.08 21.43 10.10
N LYS A 34 10.08 22.54 9.34
CA LYS A 34 8.85 23.22 8.89
C LYS A 34 8.02 22.33 7.94
N ASP A 35 8.68 21.59 7.06
CA ASP A 35 7.99 20.66 6.16
C ASP A 35 7.38 19.49 6.91
N ILE A 36 8.07 18.98 7.95
CA ILE A 36 7.53 17.94 8.82
C ILE A 36 6.28 18.44 9.54
N VAL A 37 6.32 19.64 10.13
CA VAL A 37 5.15 20.25 10.80
C VAL A 37 4.00 20.40 9.82
N ARG A 38 4.25 20.91 8.62
CA ARG A 38 3.22 21.05 7.57
C ARG A 38 2.59 19.72 7.16
N ILE A 39 3.39 18.65 7.07
CA ILE A 39 2.86 17.31 6.80
C ILE A 39 1.97 16.85 7.94
N LEU A 40 2.35 17.09 9.19
CA LEU A 40 1.55 16.74 10.37
C LEU A 40 0.22 17.51 10.42
N GLU A 41 0.21 18.81 10.03
CA GLU A 41 -1.02 19.58 9.89
C GLU A 41 -1.97 18.97 8.86
N PHE A 42 -1.48 18.59 7.67
CA PHE A 42 -2.30 17.90 6.67
C PHE A 42 -2.83 16.55 7.16
N ILE A 43 -2.03 15.81 7.94
CA ILE A 43 -2.48 14.54 8.54
C ILE A 43 -3.60 14.79 9.54
N GLU A 44 -3.54 15.87 10.32
CA GLU A 44 -4.58 16.24 11.28
C GLU A 44 -5.90 16.59 10.58
N ASP A 45 -5.84 17.33 9.46
CA ASP A 45 -7.00 17.60 8.62
C ASP A 45 -7.66 16.30 8.10
N VAL A 46 -6.83 15.34 7.68
CA VAL A 46 -7.34 14.03 7.21
C VAL A 46 -7.94 13.22 8.35
N LYS A 47 -7.39 13.27 9.57
CA LYS A 47 -7.96 12.63 10.77
C LYS A 47 -9.34 13.20 11.07
N THR A 48 -9.48 14.52 11.04
CA THR A 48 -10.75 15.21 11.22
C THR A 48 -11.78 14.77 10.17
N THR A 49 -11.38 14.78 8.91
CA THR A 49 -12.24 14.34 7.79
C THR A 49 -12.64 12.86 7.94
N GLY A 50 -11.70 12.00 8.34
CA GLY A 50 -11.95 10.59 8.60
C GLY A 50 -12.98 10.37 9.73
N GLY A 51 -12.90 11.20 10.78
CA GLY A 51 -13.89 11.20 11.86
C GLY A 51 -15.29 11.56 11.35
N MET A 52 -15.41 12.58 10.49
CA MET A 52 -16.69 12.98 9.88
C MET A 52 -17.29 11.87 9.00
N ILE A 53 -16.44 11.22 8.17
CA ILE A 53 -16.86 10.10 7.33
C ILE A 53 -17.42 8.98 8.21
N ARG A 54 -16.68 8.61 9.27
CA ARG A 54 -17.12 7.58 10.21
C ARG A 54 -18.46 7.92 10.85
N SER A 55 -18.61 9.12 11.40
CA SER A 55 -19.88 9.56 12.02
C SER A 55 -21.04 9.49 11.03
N THR A 56 -20.80 9.82 9.76
CA THR A 56 -21.85 9.71 8.73
C THR A 56 -22.28 8.25 8.51
N PHE A 57 -21.34 7.29 8.50
CA PHE A 57 -21.70 5.86 8.41
C PHE A 57 -22.45 5.38 9.66
N GLU A 58 -22.06 5.84 10.85
CA GLU A 58 -22.71 5.48 12.12
C GLU A 58 -24.20 5.87 12.14
N GLU A 59 -24.62 6.97 11.46
CA GLU A 59 -26.01 7.39 11.34
C GLU A 59 -26.90 6.38 10.59
N TYR A 60 -26.31 5.55 9.73
CA TYR A 60 -27.00 4.53 8.92
C TYR A 60 -26.85 3.11 9.47
N SER A 61 -26.15 2.94 10.57
CA SER A 61 -25.83 1.62 11.12
C SER A 61 -26.85 1.22 12.18
N ASP A 62 -27.31 -0.04 12.16
CA ASP A 62 -28.08 -0.64 13.24
C ASP A 62 -27.18 -0.83 14.47
N PRO A 63 -27.51 -0.26 15.64
CA PRO A 63 -26.69 -0.35 16.84
C PRO A 63 -26.34 -1.77 17.30
N LEU A 64 -27.13 -2.78 16.93
CA LEU A 64 -26.95 -4.17 17.35
C LEU A 64 -25.97 -4.95 16.45
N THR A 65 -25.87 -4.58 15.16
CA THR A 65 -25.05 -5.30 14.17
C THR A 65 -23.91 -4.46 13.59
N ALA A 66 -23.87 -3.17 13.94
CA ALA A 66 -22.94 -2.19 13.35
C ALA A 66 -21.47 -2.62 13.46
N ILE A 67 -21.03 -3.10 14.63
CA ILE A 67 -19.62 -3.44 14.86
C ILE A 67 -19.22 -4.66 14.03
N GLU A 68 -20.04 -5.70 13.96
CA GLU A 68 -19.75 -6.91 13.18
C GLU A 68 -19.69 -6.56 11.69
N TRP A 69 -20.65 -5.80 11.20
CA TRP A 69 -20.69 -5.35 9.80
C TRP A 69 -19.48 -4.50 9.44
N GLU A 70 -19.08 -3.55 10.27
CA GLU A 70 -17.93 -2.68 10.03
C GLU A 70 -16.61 -3.48 9.97
N VAL A 71 -16.47 -4.49 10.84
CA VAL A 71 -15.29 -5.37 10.85
C VAL A 71 -15.26 -6.22 9.57
N ASP A 72 -16.36 -6.84 9.20
CA ASP A 72 -16.46 -7.68 8.01
C ASP A 72 -16.26 -6.85 6.74
N ALA A 73 -16.86 -5.66 6.67
CA ALA A 73 -16.65 -4.72 5.57
C ALA A 73 -15.20 -4.27 5.45
N ALA A 74 -14.52 -4.01 6.57
CA ALA A 74 -13.11 -3.66 6.56
C ALA A 74 -12.24 -4.81 6.03
N VAL A 75 -12.51 -6.06 6.43
CA VAL A 75 -11.80 -7.25 5.93
C VAL A 75 -11.99 -7.39 4.42
N GLU A 76 -13.23 -7.30 3.93
CA GLU A 76 -13.55 -7.40 2.51
C GLU A 76 -12.88 -6.29 1.69
N CYS A 77 -12.99 -5.03 2.13
CA CYS A 77 -12.39 -3.88 1.44
C CYS A 77 -10.86 -3.95 1.39
N PHE A 78 -10.23 -4.53 2.41
CA PHE A 78 -8.77 -4.62 2.49
C PHE A 78 -8.20 -5.94 1.99
N GLU A 79 -9.01 -6.89 1.49
CA GLU A 79 -8.52 -8.18 1.00
C GLU A 79 -7.39 -8.04 -0.02
N ILE A 80 -7.55 -7.16 -1.01
CA ILE A 80 -6.53 -6.93 -2.04
C ILE A 80 -5.23 -6.35 -1.46
N PHE A 81 -5.31 -5.59 -0.36
CA PHE A 81 -4.17 -4.99 0.33
C PHE A 81 -3.50 -5.92 1.34
N SER A 82 -4.05 -7.11 1.59
CA SER A 82 -3.46 -8.11 2.48
C SER A 82 -2.07 -8.58 2.00
N SER A 83 -1.77 -8.39 0.72
CA SER A 83 -0.47 -8.69 0.13
C SER A 83 0.43 -7.47 0.12
N ARG A 84 1.62 -7.58 0.75
CA ARG A 84 2.64 -6.52 0.68
C ARG A 84 2.96 -6.10 -0.76
N TRP A 85 2.95 -7.05 -1.70
CA TRP A 85 3.26 -6.77 -3.10
C TRP A 85 2.22 -5.87 -3.78
N THR A 86 0.96 -5.94 -3.39
CA THR A 86 -0.07 -5.01 -3.87
C THR A 86 0.25 -3.57 -3.45
N ILE A 87 0.60 -3.36 -2.18
CA ILE A 87 1.00 -2.03 -1.66
C ILE A 87 2.26 -1.53 -2.38
N GLU A 88 3.26 -2.41 -2.57
CA GLU A 88 4.49 -2.04 -3.26
C GLU A 88 4.25 -1.69 -4.75
N ILE A 89 3.38 -2.42 -5.45
CA ILE A 89 2.99 -2.13 -6.84
C ILE A 89 2.30 -0.77 -6.94
N LEU A 90 1.30 -0.53 -6.09
CA LEU A 90 0.59 0.75 -6.07
C LEU A 90 1.52 1.91 -5.76
N ALA A 91 2.38 1.77 -4.75
CA ALA A 91 3.36 2.79 -4.39
C ALA A 91 4.35 3.05 -5.53
N ALA A 92 4.85 2.00 -6.20
CA ALA A 92 5.77 2.14 -7.32
C ALA A 92 5.12 2.89 -8.49
N LEU A 93 3.90 2.51 -8.89
CA LEU A 93 3.17 3.17 -9.97
C LEU A 93 2.72 4.59 -9.59
N TYR A 94 2.37 4.82 -8.32
CA TYR A 94 1.96 6.14 -7.85
C TYR A 94 3.14 7.14 -7.86
N ILE A 95 4.32 6.70 -7.44
CA ILE A 95 5.52 7.56 -7.33
C ILE A 95 6.25 7.68 -8.66
N ALA A 96 6.43 6.56 -9.35
CA ALA A 96 7.24 6.49 -10.56
C ALA A 96 6.44 6.64 -11.86
N GLY A 97 5.09 6.63 -11.80
CA GLY A 97 4.20 6.66 -12.97
C GLY A 97 4.15 5.32 -13.71
N ASP A 98 3.69 5.37 -14.95
CA ASP A 98 3.52 4.20 -15.81
C ASP A 98 4.83 3.43 -15.99
N ARG A 99 4.77 2.09 -15.91
CA ARG A 99 5.95 1.23 -15.97
C ARG A 99 5.69 -0.04 -16.75
N ARG A 100 6.74 -0.53 -17.43
CA ARG A 100 6.77 -1.84 -18.06
C ARG A 100 7.05 -2.94 -17.03
N PHE A 101 6.70 -4.17 -17.37
CA PHE A 101 6.88 -5.33 -16.49
C PHE A 101 8.31 -5.45 -15.92
N ASN A 102 9.33 -5.33 -16.78
CA ASN A 102 10.73 -5.46 -16.32
C ASN A 102 11.17 -4.28 -15.46
N GLU A 103 10.66 -3.08 -15.70
CA GLU A 103 10.91 -1.91 -14.87
C GLU A 103 10.30 -2.09 -13.48
N MET A 104 9.04 -2.57 -13.42
CA MET A 104 8.38 -2.94 -12.17
C MET A 104 9.19 -3.99 -11.40
N ARG A 105 9.66 -5.04 -12.07
CA ARG A 105 10.46 -6.07 -11.44
C ARG A 105 11.77 -5.53 -10.86
N THR A 106 12.38 -4.55 -11.50
CA THR A 106 13.61 -3.89 -11.00
C THR A 106 13.31 -3.01 -9.78
N LEU A 107 12.20 -2.27 -9.79
CA LEU A 107 11.78 -1.43 -8.66
C LEU A 107 11.39 -2.27 -7.43
N LEU A 108 10.68 -3.37 -7.65
CA LEU A 108 10.16 -4.27 -6.61
C LEU A 108 11.18 -5.36 -6.28
N ARG A 109 12.24 -4.97 -5.59
CA ARG A 109 13.38 -5.86 -5.27
C ARG A 109 12.91 -7.14 -4.57
N GLY A 110 13.34 -8.29 -5.13
CA GLY A 110 13.05 -9.61 -4.56
C GLY A 110 11.72 -10.23 -5.01
N ILE A 111 10.95 -9.55 -5.87
CA ILE A 111 9.76 -10.16 -6.48
C ILE A 111 10.15 -11.11 -7.61
N SER A 112 9.56 -12.32 -7.65
CA SER A 112 9.68 -13.20 -8.80
C SER A 112 8.80 -12.73 -9.95
N SER A 113 9.18 -13.06 -11.20
CA SER A 113 8.36 -12.74 -12.38
C SER A 113 6.96 -13.34 -12.28
N ARG A 114 6.82 -14.56 -11.74
CA ARG A 114 5.53 -15.20 -11.52
C ARG A 114 4.69 -14.41 -10.51
N THR A 115 5.25 -14.11 -9.35
CA THR A 115 4.54 -13.34 -8.31
C THR A 115 4.12 -11.96 -8.84
N LEU A 116 4.99 -11.26 -9.58
CA LEU A 116 4.65 -9.96 -10.17
C LEU A 116 3.48 -10.08 -11.16
N SER A 117 3.52 -11.09 -12.06
CA SER A 117 2.44 -11.35 -13.01
C SER A 117 1.12 -11.60 -12.30
N ASP A 118 1.11 -12.49 -11.29
CA ASP A 118 -0.08 -12.85 -10.52
C ASP A 118 -0.66 -11.63 -9.79
N LYS A 119 0.22 -10.80 -9.18
CA LYS A 119 -0.21 -9.60 -8.45
C LYS A 119 -0.68 -8.47 -9.36
N LEU A 120 -0.05 -8.25 -10.51
CA LEU A 120 -0.54 -7.31 -11.52
C LEU A 120 -1.91 -7.74 -12.05
N SER A 121 -2.12 -9.03 -12.29
CA SER A 121 -3.42 -9.57 -12.72
C SER A 121 -4.48 -9.37 -11.63
N ALA A 122 -4.15 -9.59 -10.36
CA ALA A 122 -5.04 -9.33 -9.25
C ALA A 122 -5.39 -7.83 -9.15
N CYS A 123 -4.40 -6.94 -9.27
CA CYS A 123 -4.63 -5.49 -9.28
C CYS A 123 -5.53 -5.05 -10.45
N GLN A 124 -5.38 -5.66 -11.63
CA GLN A 124 -6.27 -5.41 -12.77
C GLN A 124 -7.70 -5.86 -12.47
N LYS A 125 -7.87 -7.09 -11.96
CA LYS A 125 -9.19 -7.64 -11.62
C LYS A 125 -9.94 -6.76 -10.62
N ASN A 126 -9.20 -6.14 -9.70
CA ASN A 126 -9.76 -5.23 -8.69
C ASN A 126 -9.80 -3.76 -9.18
N GLY A 127 -9.60 -3.51 -10.46
CA GLY A 127 -9.71 -2.17 -11.04
C GLY A 127 -8.69 -1.15 -10.57
N LEU A 128 -7.56 -1.59 -9.98
CA LEU A 128 -6.52 -0.70 -9.46
C LEU A 128 -5.48 -0.33 -10.53
N VAL A 129 -5.23 -1.24 -11.48
CA VAL A 129 -4.19 -1.11 -12.51
C VAL A 129 -4.75 -1.46 -13.87
N ASP A 130 -4.44 -0.66 -14.89
CA ASP A 130 -4.65 -0.97 -16.30
C ASP A 130 -3.39 -1.59 -16.90
N ARG A 131 -3.60 -2.55 -17.80
CA ARG A 131 -2.58 -3.07 -18.72
C ARG A 131 -2.82 -2.50 -20.11
N VAL A 132 -1.97 -1.58 -20.50
CA VAL A 132 -2.05 -0.92 -21.81
C VAL A 132 -1.11 -1.62 -22.77
N VAL A 133 -1.63 -2.00 -23.93
CA VAL A 133 -0.86 -2.60 -25.02
C VAL A 133 -0.80 -1.60 -26.15
N GLU A 134 0.39 -1.17 -26.51
CA GLU A 134 0.64 -0.37 -27.71
C GLU A 134 1.03 -1.30 -28.85
N GLU A 135 0.25 -1.30 -29.91
CA GLU A 135 0.54 -2.05 -31.12
C GLU A 135 1.72 -1.44 -31.87
N GLY A 136 2.62 -2.29 -32.35
CA GLY A 136 3.78 -1.88 -33.15
C GLY A 136 4.92 -2.91 -33.06
N PRO A 137 5.92 -2.85 -33.97
CA PRO A 137 7.15 -3.61 -33.80
C PRO A 137 8.20 -2.79 -32.98
N PRO A 138 8.54 -3.18 -31.74
CA PRO A 138 7.98 -4.27 -30.93
C PRO A 138 6.69 -3.85 -30.17
N ILE A 139 5.80 -4.81 -29.89
CA ILE A 139 4.64 -4.62 -28.99
C ILE A 139 5.13 -4.14 -27.63
N ARG A 140 4.49 -3.10 -27.12
CA ARG A 140 4.83 -2.53 -25.81
C ARG A 140 3.68 -2.73 -24.84
N VAL A 141 3.98 -3.24 -23.65
CA VAL A 141 3.02 -3.43 -22.57
C VAL A 141 3.43 -2.57 -21.39
N THR A 142 2.54 -1.68 -20.99
CA THR A 142 2.73 -0.74 -19.89
C THR A 142 1.62 -0.92 -18.86
N TYR A 143 1.96 -0.85 -17.59
CA TYR A 143 1.02 -0.86 -16.46
C TYR A 143 0.91 0.56 -15.90
N ARG A 144 -0.32 0.99 -15.66
CA ARG A 144 -0.63 2.30 -15.07
C ARG A 144 -1.72 2.18 -14.03
N LEU A 145 -1.80 3.14 -13.12
CA LEU A 145 -2.93 3.23 -12.19
C LEU A 145 -4.19 3.67 -12.93
N THR A 146 -5.31 3.03 -12.62
CA THR A 146 -6.65 3.56 -12.93
C THR A 146 -6.94 4.80 -12.07
N GLU A 147 -8.08 5.47 -12.27
CA GLU A 147 -8.49 6.54 -11.36
C GLU A 147 -8.75 6.00 -9.95
N HIS A 148 -9.39 4.83 -9.86
CA HIS A 148 -9.55 4.13 -8.58
C HIS A 148 -8.20 3.83 -7.92
N GLY A 149 -7.25 3.26 -8.66
CA GLY A 149 -5.89 2.99 -8.15
C GLY A 149 -5.15 4.26 -7.71
N ARG A 150 -5.31 5.38 -8.43
CA ARG A 150 -4.75 6.68 -8.01
C ARG A 150 -5.37 7.19 -6.72
N THR A 151 -6.68 7.06 -6.58
CA THR A 151 -7.39 7.44 -5.36
C THR A 151 -6.91 6.61 -4.17
N CYS A 152 -6.83 5.28 -4.31
CA CYS A 152 -6.26 4.41 -3.28
C CYS A 152 -4.81 4.79 -2.95
N GLY A 153 -4.00 5.10 -3.96
CA GLY A 153 -2.62 5.54 -3.78
C GLY A 153 -2.50 6.85 -3.00
N ARG A 154 -3.39 7.82 -3.24
CA ARG A 154 -3.45 9.08 -2.48
C ARG A 154 -3.80 8.84 -1.01
N LEU A 155 -4.84 8.05 -0.74
CA LEU A 155 -5.28 7.73 0.62
C LEU A 155 -4.22 6.94 1.39
N LEU A 156 -3.64 5.91 0.78
CA LEU A 156 -2.52 5.18 1.36
C LEU A 156 -1.28 6.07 1.56
N GLY A 157 -1.07 7.05 0.70
CA GLY A 157 0.03 8.01 0.78
C GLY A 157 0.03 8.78 2.09
N VAL A 158 -1.13 9.20 2.58
CA VAL A 158 -1.28 9.88 3.87
C VAL A 158 -0.88 8.96 5.03
N LEU A 159 -1.42 7.74 5.04
CA LEU A 159 -1.07 6.73 6.05
C LEU A 159 0.43 6.41 6.03
N ILE A 160 1.01 6.25 4.84
CA ILE A 160 2.44 5.99 4.68
C ILE A 160 3.27 7.19 5.18
N ALA A 161 2.84 8.43 4.93
CA ALA A 161 3.53 9.62 5.42
C ALA A 161 3.56 9.65 6.95
N TYR A 162 2.41 9.44 7.59
CA TYR A 162 2.30 9.31 9.03
C TYR A 162 3.26 8.23 9.57
N MET A 163 3.19 7.02 9.01
CA MET A 163 4.04 5.90 9.44
C MET A 163 5.53 6.14 9.24
N LYS A 164 5.93 6.93 8.22
CA LYS A 164 7.34 7.31 8.03
C LYS A 164 7.86 8.19 9.17
N ILE A 165 7.04 9.12 9.64
CA ILE A 165 7.38 10.02 10.75
C ILE A 165 7.47 9.21 12.04
N GLU A 166 6.42 8.44 12.37
CA GLU A 166 6.36 7.61 13.57
C GLU A 166 7.52 6.61 13.68
N LYS A 167 7.93 6.03 12.56
CA LYS A 167 9.06 5.08 12.51
C LYS A 167 10.43 5.74 12.41
N GLY A 168 10.53 7.06 12.48
CA GLY A 168 11.79 7.79 12.35
C GLY A 168 12.50 7.60 11.00
N LEU A 169 11.74 7.26 9.93
CA LEU A 169 12.26 7.16 8.56
C LEU A 169 12.47 8.54 7.93
N VAL A 170 11.94 9.59 8.56
CA VAL A 170 12.17 11.01 8.26
C VAL A 170 12.66 11.67 9.54
N LYS A 171 13.72 12.46 9.46
CA LYS A 171 14.30 13.20 10.57
C LYS A 171 14.35 14.68 10.24
N SER A 172 14.10 15.52 11.24
CA SER A 172 14.33 16.97 11.13
C SER A 172 15.83 17.25 11.10
N VAL A 173 16.23 18.14 10.23
CA VAL A 173 17.56 18.77 10.18
C VAL A 173 17.52 20.04 10.97
#